data_fa30d401c5a7ec4babb056c82e0db1e2
#
_entry.id   fa30d401c5a7ec4babb056c82e0db1e2
#
_cell.length_a   1.000
_cell.length_b   1.000
_cell.length_c   1.000
_cell.angle_alpha   90.00
_cell.angle_beta   90.00
_cell.angle_gamma   90.00
#
_symmetry.space_group_name_H-M   'P 1'
#
loop_
_entity.id
_entity.type
_entity.pdbx_description
1 polymer ?
#
loop_
_entity_poly.entity_id
_entity_poly.type
_entity_poly.pdbx_seq_one_letter_code
_entity_poly.pdbx_strand_id
1 'polypeptide(L)'
;MVSKASYRLFTIDKIGWAVGSTVGIYFEEASRLTINVAFPSVWVGADRFERALREGVDALQTQDMAVSIKVPDGCSIMVDAGVRLLSYVNQLRHVGKSVTLDFVAGMSGTMGYLNRMGFFDLLHDDVEVLPEKPSWSSAAVYRRSNRTLVEFERIERGKEDRELPGRLVDALLESMEKSTNSQELEHAAFTMLGELIGNVYEHSETDLAGFAALQSYNSGRARTVRVAVSDSGYGLLDTLRPSLQTHYPKLVGCPDTELLVEVLRNGVSRHGRTRGSGLKATAERAMKFKATVDVRLPVSHIRLVPSRFGYELGRATVHDTAPLIWGTHIAIDFRIDQPT
;
A
#
# COMPACT_ATOMS: atom_id res chain seq x y z
N MET A 1 -27.95 0.04 22.42
CA MET A 1 -27.68 -1.35 21.99
C MET A 1 -26.94 -1.24 20.68
N VAL A 2 -25.62 -1.30 20.71
CA VAL A 2 -24.76 -1.15 19.52
C VAL A 2 -24.23 -2.54 19.19
N SER A 3 -24.53 -2.99 17.97
CA SER A 3 -24.12 -4.27 17.41
C SER A 3 -22.59 -4.32 17.32
N LYS A 4 -21.99 -5.25 18.06
CA LYS A 4 -20.59 -5.67 17.89
C LYS A 4 -20.47 -6.41 16.56
N ALA A 5 -19.76 -5.86 15.61
CA ALA A 5 -19.27 -6.62 14.48
C ALA A 5 -18.20 -7.58 15.00
N SER A 6 -18.62 -8.81 15.27
CA SER A 6 -17.73 -9.90 15.66
C SER A 6 -17.19 -10.54 14.38
N TYR A 7 -15.92 -10.39 14.13
CA TYR A 7 -15.21 -11.27 13.20
C TYR A 7 -15.17 -12.68 13.82
N ARG A 8 -16.00 -13.59 13.32
CA ARG A 8 -15.98 -14.99 13.74
C ARG A 8 -14.87 -15.72 13.00
N LEU A 9 -13.88 -16.14 13.76
CA LEU A 9 -13.06 -17.28 13.42
C LEU A 9 -13.95 -18.54 13.36
N PHE A 10 -14.08 -19.15 12.20
CA PHE A 10 -14.72 -20.45 12.07
C PHE A 10 -13.71 -21.52 12.43
N THR A 11 -13.90 -22.13 13.60
CA THR A 11 -13.27 -23.42 13.97
C THR A 11 -14.04 -24.54 13.26
N ILE A 12 -13.32 -25.37 12.50
CA ILE A 12 -13.88 -26.57 11.87
C ILE A 12 -14.00 -27.62 12.97
N ASP A 13 -15.21 -27.89 13.44
CA ASP A 13 -15.50 -29.01 14.33
C ASP A 13 -15.80 -30.28 13.52
N LYS A 14 -15.25 -31.35 14.05
CA LYS A 14 -15.18 -32.73 13.59
C LYS A 14 -16.50 -33.30 13.08
N ILE A 15 -16.48 -33.88 11.88
CA ILE A 15 -17.54 -34.79 11.39
C ILE A 15 -17.11 -36.22 11.72
N GLY A 16 -17.99 -36.90 12.47
CA GLY A 16 -17.83 -38.29 12.89
C GLY A 16 -18.02 -39.28 11.74
N TRP A 17 -17.29 -40.41 11.85
CA TRP A 17 -17.34 -41.53 10.92
C TRP A 17 -18.66 -42.33 11.05
N ALA A 18 -19.33 -42.54 9.94
CA ALA A 18 -20.28 -43.63 9.77
C ALA A 18 -19.83 -44.52 8.58
N VAL A 19 -19.64 -45.80 8.87
CA VAL A 19 -19.25 -46.82 7.90
C VAL A 19 -20.48 -47.33 7.18
N GLY A 20 -20.43 -47.42 5.85
CA GLY A 20 -21.30 -48.32 5.11
C GLY A 20 -21.76 -47.82 3.72
N SER A 21 -21.34 -48.55 2.71
CA SER A 21 -21.76 -48.61 1.30
C SER A 21 -21.05 -47.66 0.31
N THR A 22 -20.40 -48.34 -0.64
CA THR A 22 -19.69 -47.80 -1.81
C THR A 22 -20.65 -47.04 -2.72
N VAL A 23 -20.71 -45.72 -2.55
CA VAL A 23 -21.19 -44.80 -3.57
C VAL A 23 -19.98 -44.09 -4.09
N GLY A 24 -19.57 -44.32 -5.33
CA GLY A 24 -18.56 -43.56 -6.02
C GLY A 24 -18.99 -42.09 -6.08
N ILE A 25 -18.54 -41.27 -5.15
CA ILE A 25 -18.67 -39.82 -5.27
C ILE A 25 -17.63 -39.44 -6.31
N TYR A 26 -18.04 -39.26 -7.55
CA TYR A 26 -17.31 -38.42 -8.48
C TYR A 26 -17.30 -37.03 -7.87
N PHE A 27 -16.17 -36.60 -7.29
CA PHE A 27 -15.93 -35.20 -7.11
C PHE A 27 -15.81 -34.60 -8.51
N GLU A 28 -16.93 -34.08 -9.03
CA GLU A 28 -16.86 -33.03 -10.02
C GLU A 28 -15.94 -31.98 -9.40
N GLU A 29 -14.80 -31.72 -10.03
CA GLU A 29 -14.01 -30.54 -9.76
C GLU A 29 -14.97 -29.35 -9.89
N ALA A 30 -15.51 -28.88 -8.77
CA ALA A 30 -16.21 -27.62 -8.74
C ALA A 30 -15.25 -26.61 -9.35
N SER A 31 -15.56 -26.12 -10.53
CA SER A 31 -14.80 -25.07 -11.20
C SER A 31 -14.69 -23.93 -10.20
N ARG A 32 -13.54 -23.84 -9.54
CA ARG A 32 -13.27 -22.78 -8.56
C ARG A 32 -13.43 -21.47 -9.31
N LEU A 33 -14.43 -20.69 -8.95
CA LEU A 33 -14.62 -19.36 -9.50
C LEU A 33 -13.34 -18.59 -9.24
N THR A 34 -12.69 -18.15 -10.32
CA THR A 34 -11.46 -17.35 -10.24
C THR A 34 -11.84 -15.89 -10.34
N ILE A 35 -11.46 -15.12 -9.34
CA ILE A 35 -11.60 -13.67 -9.38
C ILE A 35 -10.50 -13.13 -10.31
N ASN A 36 -10.92 -12.39 -11.34
CA ASN A 36 -10.00 -11.81 -12.29
C ASN A 36 -9.87 -10.30 -12.05
N VAL A 37 -8.63 -9.84 -11.83
CA VAL A 37 -8.25 -8.44 -11.77
C VAL A 37 -7.36 -8.16 -12.97
N ALA A 38 -7.69 -7.18 -13.81
CA ALA A 38 -6.88 -6.82 -14.97
C ALA A 38 -6.44 -5.36 -14.91
N PHE A 39 -5.16 -5.12 -15.04
CA PHE A 39 -4.64 -3.76 -15.18
C PHE A 39 -4.77 -3.27 -16.63
N PRO A 40 -4.89 -1.94 -16.85
CA PRO A 40 -4.89 -1.39 -18.20
C PRO A 40 -3.47 -1.34 -18.81
N SER A 41 -3.38 -1.35 -20.15
CA SER A 41 -2.11 -1.22 -20.91
C SER A 41 -1.57 0.22 -20.92
N VAL A 42 -1.41 0.82 -19.75
CA VAL A 42 -0.89 2.18 -19.54
C VAL A 42 -0.13 2.25 -18.22
N TRP A 43 0.36 3.44 -17.86
CA TRP A 43 0.94 3.68 -16.53
C TRP A 43 -0.11 3.50 -15.41
N VAL A 44 0.16 2.61 -14.46
CA VAL A 44 -0.70 2.26 -13.33
C VAL A 44 -0.08 2.79 -12.03
N GLY A 45 -0.59 3.89 -11.55
CA GLY A 45 -0.39 4.38 -10.19
C GLY A 45 -1.59 4.03 -9.30
N ALA A 46 -1.64 4.60 -8.09
CA ALA A 46 -2.67 4.33 -7.09
C ALA A 46 -4.10 4.36 -7.65
N ASP A 47 -4.50 5.42 -8.35
CA ASP A 47 -5.87 5.59 -8.85
C ASP A 47 -6.32 4.48 -9.82
N ARG A 48 -5.42 4.05 -10.72
CA ARG A 48 -5.72 2.99 -11.68
C ARG A 48 -5.67 1.62 -11.04
N PHE A 49 -4.81 1.43 -10.05
CA PHE A 49 -4.79 0.23 -9.23
C PHE A 49 -6.13 0.05 -8.51
N GLU A 50 -6.62 1.08 -7.82
CA GLU A 50 -7.91 1.04 -7.13
C GLU A 50 -9.09 0.83 -8.09
N ARG A 51 -9.02 1.39 -9.30
CA ARG A 51 -10.05 1.18 -10.32
C ARG A 51 -10.09 -0.28 -10.77
N ALA A 52 -8.93 -0.88 -11.04
CA ALA A 52 -8.86 -2.29 -11.44
C ALA A 52 -9.44 -3.23 -10.38
N LEU A 53 -9.20 -2.95 -9.09
CA LEU A 53 -9.81 -3.74 -8.01
C LEU A 53 -11.33 -3.56 -7.93
N ARG A 54 -11.84 -2.35 -8.15
CA ARG A 54 -13.29 -2.06 -8.10
C ARG A 54 -14.08 -2.64 -9.25
N GLU A 55 -13.46 -2.88 -10.40
CA GLU A 55 -14.09 -3.52 -11.55
C GLU A 55 -14.32 -5.03 -11.31
N GLY A 56 -13.66 -5.59 -10.29
CA GLY A 56 -13.80 -6.98 -9.87
C GLY A 56 -14.64 -7.16 -8.61
N VAL A 57 -14.65 -8.38 -8.12
CA VAL A 57 -15.22 -8.75 -6.82
C VAL A 57 -14.16 -8.53 -5.74
N ASP A 58 -14.58 -8.10 -4.54
CA ASP A 58 -13.67 -7.93 -3.40
C ASP A 58 -13.07 -9.28 -2.98
N ALA A 59 -11.84 -9.55 -3.43
CA ALA A 59 -11.21 -10.84 -3.27
C ALA A 59 -10.86 -11.19 -1.82
N LEU A 60 -10.67 -10.20 -0.93
CA LEU A 60 -10.44 -10.48 0.49
C LEU A 60 -11.72 -10.79 1.26
N GLN A 61 -12.89 -10.37 0.75
CA GLN A 61 -14.18 -10.59 1.40
C GLN A 61 -15.00 -11.76 0.83
N THR A 62 -14.60 -12.33 -0.31
CA THR A 62 -15.29 -13.46 -0.91
C THR A 62 -14.80 -14.80 -0.38
N GLN A 63 -15.60 -15.85 -0.63
CA GLN A 63 -15.20 -17.23 -0.34
C GLN A 63 -14.42 -17.88 -1.50
N ASP A 64 -14.33 -17.21 -2.67
CA ASP A 64 -13.58 -17.70 -3.81
C ASP A 64 -12.11 -17.87 -3.48
N MET A 65 -11.54 -19.02 -3.82
CA MET A 65 -10.20 -19.41 -3.37
C MET A 65 -9.10 -19.08 -4.36
N ALA A 66 -9.43 -18.63 -5.57
CA ALA A 66 -8.46 -18.32 -6.62
C ALA A 66 -8.58 -16.86 -7.09
N VAL A 67 -7.45 -16.20 -7.24
CA VAL A 67 -7.35 -14.82 -7.74
C VAL A 67 -6.29 -14.78 -8.83
N SER A 68 -6.66 -14.29 -10.01
CA SER A 68 -5.75 -14.05 -11.13
C SER A 68 -5.61 -12.55 -11.37
N ILE A 69 -4.38 -12.05 -11.32
CA ILE A 69 -4.06 -10.64 -11.56
C ILE A 69 -3.28 -10.54 -12.86
N LYS A 70 -3.91 -9.98 -13.89
CA LYS A 70 -3.34 -9.85 -15.22
C LYS A 70 -2.65 -8.51 -15.40
N VAL A 71 -1.39 -8.54 -15.77
CA VAL A 71 -0.56 -7.40 -16.15
C VAL A 71 -0.33 -7.47 -17.67
N PRO A 72 -1.14 -6.77 -18.48
CA PRO A 72 -1.06 -6.87 -19.93
C PRO A 72 0.20 -6.23 -20.48
N ASP A 73 0.49 -6.50 -21.75
CA ASP A 73 1.54 -5.77 -22.48
C ASP A 73 1.21 -4.26 -22.52
N GLY A 74 2.25 -3.42 -22.44
CA GLY A 74 2.11 -1.96 -22.36
C GLY A 74 1.65 -1.44 -20.98
N CYS A 75 1.37 -2.31 -20.01
CA CYS A 75 1.16 -1.91 -18.61
C CYS A 75 2.50 -1.52 -17.97
N SER A 76 2.55 -0.37 -17.28
CA SER A 76 3.72 0.06 -16.50
C SER A 76 3.28 0.37 -15.07
N ILE A 77 3.62 -0.50 -14.13
CA ILE A 77 3.26 -0.34 -12.71
C ILE A 77 4.20 0.68 -12.07
N MET A 78 3.65 1.73 -11.47
CA MET A 78 4.40 2.72 -10.69
C MET A 78 4.68 2.20 -9.27
N VAL A 79 5.62 2.81 -8.58
CA VAL A 79 6.09 2.34 -7.27
C VAL A 79 4.99 2.27 -6.21
N ASP A 80 4.07 3.20 -6.18
CA ASP A 80 2.91 3.22 -5.26
C ASP A 80 1.94 2.06 -5.51
N ALA A 81 1.63 1.80 -6.78
CA ALA A 81 0.82 0.64 -7.16
C ALA A 81 1.58 -0.68 -6.92
N GLY A 82 2.91 -0.69 -7.15
CA GLY A 82 3.75 -1.86 -6.89
C GLY A 82 3.82 -2.24 -5.40
N VAL A 83 3.97 -1.25 -4.51
CA VAL A 83 3.93 -1.47 -3.06
C VAL A 83 2.55 -1.99 -2.61
N ARG A 84 1.45 -1.44 -3.15
CA ARG A 84 0.09 -1.93 -2.87
C ARG A 84 -0.14 -3.34 -3.41
N LEU A 85 0.32 -3.62 -4.63
CA LEU A 85 0.20 -4.94 -5.23
C LEU A 85 0.92 -6.00 -4.39
N LEU A 86 2.15 -5.70 -3.94
CA LEU A 86 2.93 -6.59 -3.08
C LEU A 86 2.21 -6.88 -1.76
N SER A 87 1.69 -5.84 -1.09
CA SER A 87 0.90 -5.99 0.14
C SER A 87 -0.37 -6.82 -0.12
N TYR A 88 -1.13 -6.49 -1.16
CA TYR A 88 -2.40 -7.14 -1.49
C TYR A 88 -2.23 -8.63 -1.81
N VAL A 89 -1.24 -8.98 -2.62
CA VAL A 89 -0.94 -10.38 -2.97
C VAL A 89 -0.53 -11.18 -1.73
N ASN A 90 0.32 -10.62 -0.87
CA ASN A 90 0.72 -11.29 0.37
C ASN A 90 -0.47 -11.43 1.35
N GLN A 91 -1.38 -10.47 1.41
CA GLN A 91 -2.63 -10.55 2.19
C GLN A 91 -3.55 -11.66 1.66
N LEU A 92 -3.75 -11.76 0.34
CA LEU A 92 -4.52 -12.84 -0.29
C LEU A 92 -3.93 -14.21 0.05
N ARG A 93 -2.62 -14.36 -0.01
CA ARG A 93 -1.94 -15.60 0.38
C ARG A 93 -2.10 -15.91 1.87
N HIS A 94 -2.00 -14.90 2.72
CA HIS A 94 -2.18 -15.05 4.17
C HIS A 94 -3.58 -15.61 4.53
N VAL A 95 -4.62 -15.22 3.81
CA VAL A 95 -5.98 -15.79 3.98
C VAL A 95 -6.20 -17.10 3.21
N GLY A 96 -5.14 -17.70 2.68
CA GLY A 96 -5.18 -19.04 2.05
C GLY A 96 -5.66 -19.08 0.59
N LYS A 97 -5.76 -17.93 -0.10
CA LYS A 97 -6.16 -17.90 -1.52
C LYS A 97 -5.02 -18.31 -2.43
N SER A 98 -5.30 -19.03 -3.51
CA SER A 98 -4.37 -19.24 -4.62
C SER A 98 -4.26 -17.96 -5.42
N VAL A 99 -3.05 -17.46 -5.66
CA VAL A 99 -2.83 -16.23 -6.41
C VAL A 99 -1.91 -16.48 -7.60
N THR A 100 -2.35 -16.05 -8.78
CA THR A 100 -1.57 -16.06 -10.02
C THR A 100 -1.32 -14.63 -10.48
N LEU A 101 -0.07 -14.26 -10.70
CA LEU A 101 0.34 -13.03 -11.37
C LEU A 101 0.70 -13.33 -12.82
N ASP A 102 -0.09 -12.85 -13.76
CA ASP A 102 0.11 -13.09 -15.20
C ASP A 102 0.71 -11.85 -15.89
N PHE A 103 2.01 -11.91 -16.17
CA PHE A 103 2.74 -10.86 -16.88
C PHE A 103 2.85 -11.18 -18.37
N VAL A 104 1.91 -10.70 -19.17
CA VAL A 104 1.81 -11.04 -20.61
C VAL A 104 3.11 -10.75 -21.40
N ALA A 105 3.78 -9.63 -21.11
CA ALA A 105 5.04 -9.27 -21.76
C ALA A 105 6.29 -9.92 -21.14
N GLY A 106 6.13 -10.68 -20.04
CA GLY A 106 7.23 -11.29 -19.32
C GLY A 106 8.33 -10.27 -18.92
N MET A 107 9.58 -10.70 -18.96
CA MET A 107 10.75 -9.89 -18.54
C MET A 107 11.00 -8.64 -19.40
N SER A 108 10.46 -8.56 -20.59
CA SER A 108 10.60 -7.37 -21.45
C SER A 108 9.68 -6.20 -21.04
N GLY A 109 8.70 -6.46 -20.18
CA GLY A 109 7.73 -5.47 -19.69
C GLY A 109 7.88 -5.15 -18.21
N THR A 110 6.75 -4.92 -17.57
CA THR A 110 6.65 -4.59 -16.13
C THR A 110 7.31 -5.63 -15.23
N MET A 111 7.32 -6.91 -15.61
CA MET A 111 7.96 -7.96 -14.83
C MET A 111 9.47 -7.69 -14.64
N GLY A 112 10.18 -7.26 -15.71
CA GLY A 112 11.59 -6.89 -15.62
C GLY A 112 11.84 -5.70 -14.70
N TYR A 113 10.96 -4.69 -14.75
CA TYR A 113 11.00 -3.56 -13.82
C TYR A 113 10.78 -4.02 -12.37
N LEU A 114 9.76 -4.83 -12.11
CA LEU A 114 9.47 -5.34 -10.77
C LEU A 114 10.61 -6.23 -10.24
N ASN A 115 11.27 -7.01 -11.11
CA ASN A 115 12.47 -7.75 -10.75
C ASN A 115 13.62 -6.81 -10.35
N ARG A 116 13.83 -5.71 -11.10
CA ARG A 116 14.82 -4.69 -10.74
C ARG A 116 14.51 -4.00 -9.41
N MET A 117 13.23 -3.87 -9.08
CA MET A 117 12.75 -3.28 -7.83
C MET A 117 12.76 -4.26 -6.64
N GLY A 118 13.03 -5.56 -6.84
CA GLY A 118 13.05 -6.57 -5.78
C GLY A 118 11.67 -7.09 -5.37
N PHE A 119 10.65 -6.90 -6.19
CA PHE A 119 9.28 -7.34 -5.93
C PHE A 119 9.20 -8.85 -5.67
N PHE A 120 9.85 -9.65 -6.53
CA PHE A 120 9.80 -11.11 -6.46
C PHE A 120 10.57 -11.68 -5.28
N ASP A 121 11.51 -10.92 -4.69
CA ASP A 121 12.26 -11.30 -3.48
C ASP A 121 11.40 -11.18 -2.22
N LEU A 122 10.31 -10.39 -2.28
CA LEU A 122 9.43 -10.07 -1.17
C LEU A 122 8.04 -10.71 -1.32
N LEU A 123 7.80 -11.33 -2.47
CA LEU A 123 6.57 -12.01 -2.79
C LEU A 123 6.50 -13.35 -2.04
N HIS A 124 5.32 -13.72 -1.55
CA HIS A 124 5.10 -15.02 -0.93
C HIS A 124 5.46 -16.16 -1.91
N ASP A 125 6.12 -17.20 -1.41
CA ASP A 125 6.69 -18.27 -2.26
C ASP A 125 5.64 -19.05 -3.07
N ASP A 126 4.44 -19.23 -2.51
CA ASP A 126 3.34 -19.96 -3.17
C ASP A 126 2.57 -19.12 -4.20
N VAL A 127 2.98 -17.89 -4.51
CA VAL A 127 2.36 -17.12 -5.59
C VAL A 127 2.87 -17.64 -6.93
N GLU A 128 1.91 -18.06 -7.77
CA GLU A 128 2.22 -18.44 -9.14
C GLU A 128 2.51 -17.19 -9.97
N VAL A 129 3.59 -17.24 -10.76
CA VAL A 129 4.00 -16.13 -11.64
C VAL A 129 4.12 -16.65 -13.05
N LEU A 130 3.36 -16.07 -13.98
CA LEU A 130 3.41 -16.38 -15.40
C LEU A 130 4.14 -15.27 -16.18
N PRO A 131 4.91 -15.63 -17.23
CA PRO A 131 5.14 -17.00 -17.74
C PRO A 131 5.96 -17.87 -16.78
N GLU A 132 6.86 -17.30 -15.98
CA GLU A 132 7.64 -17.95 -14.92
C GLU A 132 8.25 -16.92 -13.98
N LYS A 133 8.37 -17.25 -12.69
CA LYS A 133 9.05 -16.39 -11.71
C LYS A 133 10.51 -16.23 -12.12
N PRO A 134 11.08 -14.99 -12.11
CA PRO A 134 12.49 -14.79 -12.45
C PRO A 134 13.42 -15.68 -11.62
N SER A 135 14.30 -16.41 -12.29
CA SER A 135 15.26 -17.33 -11.64
C SER A 135 16.40 -16.63 -10.90
N TRP A 136 16.54 -15.32 -11.09
CA TRP A 136 17.54 -14.48 -10.45
C TRP A 136 16.97 -13.10 -10.10
N SER A 137 17.47 -12.48 -9.04
CA SER A 137 17.04 -11.15 -8.60
C SER A 137 17.94 -10.07 -9.19
N SER A 138 17.37 -9.23 -10.05
CA SER A 138 18.06 -8.01 -10.51
C SER A 138 18.31 -7.05 -9.34
N ALA A 139 17.41 -7.00 -8.38
CA ALA A 139 17.60 -6.17 -7.20
C ALA A 139 18.81 -6.62 -6.38
N ALA A 140 19.01 -7.93 -6.19
CA ALA A 140 20.18 -8.44 -5.47
C ALA A 140 21.52 -8.04 -6.11
N VAL A 141 21.55 -7.94 -7.46
CA VAL A 141 22.75 -7.54 -8.20
C VAL A 141 22.96 -6.02 -8.21
N TYR A 142 21.90 -5.26 -8.39
CA TYR A 142 21.97 -3.81 -8.67
C TYR A 142 21.42 -2.93 -7.54
N ARG A 143 21.08 -3.49 -6.36
CA ARG A 143 20.59 -2.73 -5.22
C ARG A 143 21.53 -1.59 -4.87
N ARG A 144 20.98 -0.40 -4.64
CA ARG A 144 21.73 0.82 -4.31
C ARG A 144 22.68 1.33 -5.41
N SER A 145 22.67 0.75 -6.63
CA SER A 145 23.47 1.25 -7.75
C SER A 145 22.92 2.56 -8.34
N ASN A 146 21.63 2.80 -8.18
CA ASN A 146 20.95 4.03 -8.60
C ASN A 146 20.60 4.87 -7.38
N ARG A 147 21.21 6.06 -7.24
CA ARG A 147 21.02 6.96 -6.10
C ARG A 147 19.65 7.66 -6.06
N THR A 148 18.90 7.66 -7.17
CA THR A 148 17.57 8.26 -7.26
C THR A 148 16.44 7.23 -7.12
N LEU A 149 16.77 6.03 -6.63
CA LEU A 149 15.87 4.90 -6.49
C LEU A 149 16.12 4.22 -5.15
N VAL A 150 15.05 3.87 -4.46
CA VAL A 150 15.06 2.87 -3.38
C VAL A 150 14.14 1.73 -3.81
N GLU A 151 14.71 0.55 -3.96
CA GLU A 151 14.00 -0.69 -4.27
C GLU A 151 12.95 -0.98 -3.19
N PHE A 152 12.04 -1.93 -3.44
CA PHE A 152 11.12 -2.37 -2.40
C PHE A 152 11.90 -2.90 -1.19
N GLU A 153 11.71 -2.23 -0.07
CA GLU A 153 12.30 -2.58 1.23
C GLU A 153 11.22 -3.10 2.16
N ARG A 154 11.51 -4.19 2.84
CA ARG A 154 10.62 -4.80 3.82
C ARG A 154 10.68 -4.03 5.15
N ILE A 155 9.52 -3.76 5.74
CA ILE A 155 9.38 -3.20 7.07
C ILE A 155 8.76 -4.28 7.94
N GLU A 156 9.55 -4.86 8.85
CA GLU A 156 9.15 -6.01 9.66
C GLU A 156 9.31 -5.70 11.15
N ARG A 157 8.25 -5.91 11.91
CA ARG A 157 8.25 -5.69 13.36
C ARG A 157 9.32 -6.55 14.03
N GLY A 158 10.13 -5.94 14.89
CA GLY A 158 11.23 -6.63 15.58
C GLY A 158 12.51 -6.79 14.76
N LYS A 159 12.54 -6.33 13.51
CA LYS A 159 13.72 -6.28 12.63
C LYS A 159 13.87 -4.89 12.02
N GLU A 160 13.95 -3.87 12.86
CA GLU A 160 13.94 -2.49 12.44
C GLU A 160 15.20 -2.11 11.65
N ASP A 161 15.03 -1.69 10.41
CA ASP A 161 16.07 -1.05 9.61
C ASP A 161 16.10 0.46 9.88
N ARG A 162 16.96 0.89 10.79
CA ARG A 162 17.09 2.29 11.20
C ARG A 162 17.67 3.19 10.10
N GLU A 163 18.28 2.61 9.08
CA GLU A 163 18.87 3.37 7.97
C GLU A 163 17.85 3.62 6.84
N LEU A 164 16.74 2.89 6.80
CA LEU A 164 15.75 3.01 5.73
C LEU A 164 15.21 4.43 5.54
N PRO A 165 14.83 5.18 6.60
CA PRO A 165 14.42 6.58 6.43
C PRO A 165 15.51 7.45 5.78
N GLY A 166 16.77 7.28 6.21
CA GLY A 166 17.91 8.00 5.63
C GLY A 166 18.10 7.69 4.14
N ARG A 167 18.06 6.42 3.76
CA ARG A 167 18.18 6.01 2.34
C ARG A 167 17.08 6.62 1.47
N LEU A 168 15.85 6.69 1.96
CA LEU A 168 14.75 7.32 1.22
C LEU A 168 14.96 8.83 1.07
N VAL A 169 15.46 9.49 2.13
CA VAL A 169 15.80 10.93 2.11
C VAL A 169 16.93 11.21 1.13
N ASP A 170 18.02 10.43 1.18
CA ASP A 170 19.15 10.60 0.27
C ASP A 170 18.70 10.47 -1.19
N ALA A 171 17.88 9.46 -1.50
CA ALA A 171 17.35 9.26 -2.85
C ALA A 171 16.39 10.38 -3.29
N LEU A 172 15.58 10.91 -2.37
CA LEU A 172 14.73 12.06 -2.61
C LEU A 172 15.56 13.30 -2.97
N LEU A 173 16.56 13.62 -2.16
CA LEU A 173 17.43 14.78 -2.35
C LEU A 173 18.23 14.69 -3.65
N GLU A 174 18.82 13.52 -3.94
CA GLU A 174 19.55 13.27 -5.19
C GLU A 174 18.63 13.44 -6.41
N SER A 175 17.35 13.03 -6.28
CA SER A 175 16.34 13.19 -7.34
C SER A 175 15.92 14.63 -7.55
N MET A 176 15.99 15.47 -6.51
CA MET A 176 15.50 16.85 -6.56
C MET A 176 16.53 17.86 -7.08
N GLU A 177 17.74 17.41 -7.45
CA GLU A 177 18.83 18.30 -7.87
C GLU A 177 18.98 19.52 -6.94
N LYS A 178 20.16 19.89 -6.54
CA LYS A 178 20.49 20.91 -5.52
C LYS A 178 19.57 22.14 -5.56
N SER A 179 18.40 22.03 -4.92
CA SER A 179 17.51 23.18 -4.72
C SER A 179 18.05 24.05 -3.59
N THR A 180 17.72 25.34 -3.60
CA THR A 180 18.18 26.34 -2.61
C THR A 180 17.78 26.01 -1.15
N ASN A 181 16.88 25.05 -0.91
CA ASN A 181 16.36 24.67 0.41
C ASN A 181 16.63 23.20 0.76
N SER A 182 17.75 22.63 0.30
CA SER A 182 18.05 21.19 0.48
C SER A 182 18.06 20.75 1.95
N GLN A 183 18.63 21.54 2.86
CA GLN A 183 18.72 21.19 4.28
C GLN A 183 17.35 21.17 4.97
N GLU A 184 16.47 22.10 4.62
CA GLU A 184 15.13 22.15 5.19
C GLU A 184 14.26 20.98 4.68
N LEU A 185 14.38 20.65 3.40
CA LEU A 185 13.74 19.47 2.81
C LEU A 185 14.27 18.18 3.45
N GLU A 186 15.58 18.06 3.64
CA GLU A 186 16.22 16.92 4.30
C GLU A 186 15.62 16.67 5.68
N HIS A 187 15.62 17.66 6.56
CA HIS A 187 15.07 17.55 7.92
C HIS A 187 13.55 17.21 7.88
N ALA A 188 12.81 17.86 6.99
CA ALA A 188 11.38 17.62 6.85
C ALA A 188 11.10 16.20 6.36
N ALA A 189 11.81 15.76 5.33
CA ALA A 189 11.66 14.42 4.75
C ALA A 189 12.08 13.34 5.74
N PHE A 190 13.21 13.51 6.44
CA PHE A 190 13.67 12.56 7.45
C PHE A 190 12.64 12.35 8.56
N THR A 191 12.10 13.46 9.10
CA THR A 191 11.07 13.36 10.15
C THR A 191 9.79 12.69 9.60
N MET A 192 9.36 13.08 8.42
CA MET A 192 8.15 12.57 7.78
C MET A 192 8.25 11.07 7.48
N LEU A 193 9.33 10.65 6.82
CA LEU A 193 9.54 9.25 6.45
C LEU A 193 9.84 8.37 7.67
N GLY A 194 10.58 8.90 8.65
CA GLY A 194 10.82 8.25 9.93
C GLY A 194 9.51 7.98 10.68
N GLU A 195 8.59 8.94 10.70
CA GLU A 195 7.27 8.78 11.31
C GLU A 195 6.41 7.74 10.58
N LEU A 196 6.37 7.79 9.24
CA LEU A 196 5.60 6.82 8.46
C LEU A 196 6.11 5.39 8.64
N ILE A 197 7.42 5.19 8.61
CA ILE A 197 8.04 3.88 8.81
C ILE A 197 7.90 3.42 10.26
N GLY A 198 8.09 4.35 11.23
CA GLY A 198 7.88 4.09 12.65
C GLY A 198 6.45 3.62 12.95
N ASN A 199 5.46 4.22 12.31
CA ASN A 199 4.06 3.80 12.45
C ASN A 199 3.83 2.35 11.99
N VAL A 200 4.52 1.89 10.95
CA VAL A 200 4.45 0.49 10.52
C VAL A 200 5.02 -0.44 11.58
N TYR A 201 6.18 -0.11 12.15
CA TYR A 201 6.80 -0.93 13.20
C TYR A 201 5.95 -0.99 14.48
N GLU A 202 5.38 0.15 14.89
CA GLU A 202 4.69 0.26 16.18
C GLU A 202 3.23 -0.19 16.11
N HIS A 203 2.55 0.01 14.97
CA HIS A 203 1.10 0.03 14.91
C HIS A 203 0.47 -0.95 13.92
N SER A 204 1.26 -1.68 13.12
CA SER A 204 0.69 -2.63 12.15
C SER A 204 -0.08 -3.78 12.82
N GLU A 205 0.32 -4.20 14.02
CA GLU A 205 -0.31 -5.28 14.80
C GLU A 205 -0.63 -6.55 13.97
N THR A 206 0.27 -6.90 13.04
CA THR A 206 0.17 -8.02 12.11
C THR A 206 1.52 -8.71 11.94
N ASP A 207 1.50 -9.99 11.56
CA ASP A 207 2.70 -10.75 11.17
C ASP A 207 3.11 -10.48 9.71
N LEU A 208 2.25 -9.80 8.94
CA LEU A 208 2.57 -9.39 7.58
C LEU A 208 3.52 -8.20 7.58
N ALA A 209 4.51 -8.26 6.70
CA ALA A 209 5.43 -7.14 6.52
C ALA A 209 4.75 -5.94 5.87
N GLY A 210 5.20 -4.75 6.22
CA GLY A 210 5.01 -3.55 5.44
C GLY A 210 6.12 -3.39 4.39
N PHE A 211 5.97 -2.42 3.50
CA PHE A 211 6.92 -2.16 2.43
C PHE A 211 7.11 -0.66 2.22
N ALA A 212 8.33 -0.27 1.84
CA ALA A 212 8.62 1.09 1.38
C ALA A 212 9.44 1.05 0.10
N ALA A 213 9.28 2.08 -0.75
CA ALA A 213 10.07 2.27 -1.95
C ALA A 213 10.04 3.73 -2.40
N LEU A 214 11.01 4.13 -3.22
CA LEU A 214 11.07 5.45 -3.83
C LEU A 214 11.51 5.35 -5.29
N GLN A 215 10.85 6.13 -6.15
CA GLN A 215 11.27 6.28 -7.54
C GLN A 215 10.97 7.68 -8.09
N SER A 216 11.88 8.16 -8.94
CA SER A 216 11.73 9.38 -9.71
C SER A 216 11.16 9.08 -11.10
N TYR A 217 10.18 9.88 -11.53
CA TYR A 217 9.54 9.81 -12.84
C TYR A 217 9.69 11.13 -13.59
N ASN A 218 10.11 11.05 -14.85
CA ASN A 218 10.20 12.21 -15.72
C ASN A 218 8.99 12.24 -16.66
N SER A 219 8.25 13.33 -16.65
CA SER A 219 7.14 13.56 -17.57
C SER A 219 7.30 14.89 -18.27
N GLY A 220 8.06 14.89 -19.36
CA GLY A 220 8.34 16.10 -20.14
C GLY A 220 9.09 17.16 -19.31
N ARG A 221 8.39 18.29 -18.98
CA ARG A 221 8.96 19.42 -18.22
C ARG A 221 8.85 19.28 -16.69
N ALA A 222 8.28 18.22 -16.20
CA ALA A 222 8.13 17.99 -14.76
C ALA A 222 8.77 16.66 -14.37
N ARG A 223 9.45 16.66 -13.23
CA ARG A 223 9.90 15.44 -12.55
C ARG A 223 9.04 15.24 -11.32
N THR A 224 8.62 14.03 -11.06
CA THR A 224 7.92 13.65 -9.83
C THR A 224 8.74 12.60 -9.10
N VAL A 225 9.07 12.84 -7.85
CA VAL A 225 9.65 11.84 -6.97
C VAL A 225 8.53 11.29 -6.10
N ARG A 226 8.33 9.99 -6.18
CA ARG A 226 7.28 9.29 -5.43
C ARG A 226 7.89 8.39 -4.39
N VAL A 227 7.49 8.60 -3.14
CA VAL A 227 7.76 7.70 -2.02
C VAL A 227 6.47 6.97 -1.69
N ALA A 228 6.55 5.67 -1.46
CA ALA A 228 5.41 4.87 -1.02
C ALA A 228 5.79 4.06 0.22
N VAL A 229 4.89 4.03 1.20
CA VAL A 229 4.99 3.22 2.42
C VAL A 229 3.66 2.52 2.64
N SER A 230 3.69 1.24 2.97
CA SER A 230 2.49 0.45 3.26
C SER A 230 2.66 -0.39 4.51
N ASP A 231 1.57 -0.64 5.20
CA ASP A 231 1.43 -1.72 6.17
C ASP A 231 0.29 -2.67 5.76
N SER A 232 0.16 -3.80 6.45
CA SER A 232 -0.92 -4.77 6.25
C SER A 232 -1.67 -5.06 7.57
N GLY A 233 -1.67 -4.11 8.51
CA GLY A 233 -2.34 -4.22 9.79
C GLY A 233 -3.80 -3.79 9.75
N TYR A 234 -4.32 -3.36 10.91
CA TYR A 234 -5.71 -2.91 11.04
C TYR A 234 -6.00 -1.59 10.31
N GLY A 235 -4.95 -0.83 9.99
CA GLY A 235 -5.08 0.50 9.43
C GLY A 235 -5.21 1.62 10.46
N LEU A 236 -4.84 2.82 10.04
CA LEU A 236 -4.75 4.01 10.87
C LEU A 236 -6.04 4.33 11.64
N LEU A 237 -7.16 4.35 10.93
CA LEU A 237 -8.42 4.79 11.54
C LEU A 237 -9.04 3.72 12.43
N ASP A 238 -8.90 2.43 12.10
CA ASP A 238 -9.43 1.35 12.92
C ASP A 238 -8.72 1.26 14.28
N THR A 239 -7.43 1.56 14.33
CA THR A 239 -6.68 1.69 15.60
C THR A 239 -7.03 2.95 16.38
N LEU A 240 -7.49 4.00 15.72
CA LEU A 240 -7.88 5.27 16.31
C LEU A 240 -9.31 5.26 16.88
N ARG A 241 -10.28 4.68 16.16
CA ARG A 241 -11.71 4.72 16.46
C ARG A 241 -12.08 4.33 17.90
N PRO A 242 -11.48 3.28 18.52
CA PRO A 242 -11.78 2.93 19.92
C PRO A 242 -11.49 4.04 20.92
N SER A 243 -10.51 4.89 20.64
CA SER A 243 -10.11 5.98 21.55
C SER A 243 -10.91 7.28 21.36
N LEU A 244 -11.69 7.41 20.28
CA LEU A 244 -12.46 8.63 19.98
C LEU A 244 -13.45 8.95 21.07
N GLN A 245 -14.13 7.95 21.62
CA GLN A 245 -15.14 8.18 22.65
C GLN A 245 -14.55 8.85 23.90
N THR A 246 -13.31 8.50 24.24
CA THR A 246 -12.62 9.05 25.42
C THR A 246 -11.99 10.42 25.12
N HIS A 247 -11.35 10.58 23.98
CA HIS A 247 -10.53 11.77 23.71
C HIS A 247 -11.18 12.78 22.77
N TYR A 248 -12.06 12.32 21.86
CA TYR A 248 -12.64 13.15 20.81
C TYR A 248 -14.12 12.77 20.55
N PRO A 249 -15.01 12.91 21.56
CA PRO A 249 -16.40 12.41 21.44
C PRO A 249 -17.19 13.02 20.28
N LYS A 250 -16.81 14.22 19.81
CA LYS A 250 -17.42 14.88 18.65
C LYS A 250 -17.11 14.19 17.31
N LEU A 251 -16.06 13.36 17.26
CA LEU A 251 -15.63 12.64 16.05
C LEU A 251 -16.16 11.19 16.03
N VAL A 252 -16.89 10.77 17.03
CA VAL A 252 -17.53 9.45 17.05
C VAL A 252 -18.57 9.38 15.94
N GLY A 253 -18.45 8.37 15.06
CA GLY A 253 -19.34 8.23 13.89
C GLY A 253 -18.95 9.09 12.67
N CYS A 254 -17.89 9.88 12.76
CA CYS A 254 -17.36 10.62 11.62
C CYS A 254 -16.94 9.65 10.48
N PRO A 255 -17.27 9.94 9.20
CA PRO A 255 -16.79 9.19 8.06
C PRO A 255 -15.26 9.11 8.00
N ASP A 256 -14.71 8.05 7.41
CA ASP A 256 -13.26 7.85 7.33
C ASP A 256 -12.54 9.02 6.68
N THR A 257 -13.11 9.56 5.60
CA THR A 257 -12.55 10.69 4.87
C THR A 257 -12.44 11.94 5.74
N GLU A 258 -13.48 12.26 6.51
CA GLU A 258 -13.49 13.41 7.42
C GLU A 258 -12.55 13.18 8.61
N LEU A 259 -12.58 11.97 9.19
CA LEU A 259 -11.72 11.62 10.31
C LEU A 259 -10.23 11.67 9.92
N LEU A 260 -9.87 11.21 8.72
CA LEU A 260 -8.50 11.33 8.22
C LEU A 260 -8.06 12.79 8.07
N VAL A 261 -8.94 13.66 7.58
CA VAL A 261 -8.66 15.10 7.49
C VAL A 261 -8.41 15.68 8.88
N GLU A 262 -9.20 15.27 9.88
CA GLU A 262 -8.99 15.69 11.29
C GLU A 262 -7.66 15.18 11.86
N VAL A 263 -7.27 13.94 11.55
CA VAL A 263 -5.95 13.40 11.93
C VAL A 263 -4.82 14.25 11.34
N LEU A 264 -4.90 14.55 10.06
CA LEU A 264 -3.84 15.28 9.35
C LEU A 264 -3.78 16.78 9.69
N ARG A 265 -4.93 17.41 9.95
CA ARG A 265 -5.01 18.85 10.30
C ARG A 265 -4.81 19.11 11.80
N ASN A 266 -5.48 18.36 12.64
CA ASN A 266 -5.60 18.63 14.06
C ASN A 266 -4.78 17.69 14.94
N GLY A 267 -4.13 16.68 14.34
CA GLY A 267 -3.29 15.72 15.07
C GLY A 267 -4.10 14.81 15.99
N VAL A 268 -5.29 14.42 15.55
CA VAL A 268 -6.11 13.45 16.28
C VAL A 268 -5.37 12.13 16.39
N SER A 269 -5.21 11.60 17.59
CA SER A 269 -4.45 10.38 17.87
C SER A 269 -5.11 9.53 18.96
N ARG A 270 -4.77 8.24 18.99
CA ARG A 270 -5.25 7.32 20.02
C ARG A 270 -4.78 7.66 21.45
N HIS A 271 -3.74 8.46 21.58
CA HIS A 271 -3.18 8.90 22.86
C HIS A 271 -3.67 10.28 23.30
N GLY A 272 -4.70 10.82 22.64
CA GLY A 272 -5.20 12.16 22.91
C GLY A 272 -4.19 13.23 22.50
N ARG A 273 -4.17 14.36 23.26
CA ARG A 273 -3.30 15.51 22.94
C ARG A 273 -1.83 15.35 23.37
N THR A 274 -1.50 14.28 24.09
CA THR A 274 -0.15 14.07 24.66
C THR A 274 0.84 13.45 23.68
N ARG A 275 0.34 12.71 22.69
CA ARG A 275 1.10 12.10 21.58
C ARG A 275 0.23 12.12 20.32
N GLY A 276 0.82 12.07 19.12
CA GLY A 276 0.09 11.93 17.86
C GLY A 276 0.22 13.11 16.90
N SER A 277 1.24 13.96 17.09
CA SER A 277 1.54 15.03 16.15
C SER A 277 2.26 14.56 14.88
N GLY A 278 2.67 13.27 14.80
CA GLY A 278 3.52 12.76 13.71
C GLY A 278 2.88 12.86 12.34
N LEU A 279 1.67 12.33 12.15
CA LEU A 279 0.97 12.43 10.87
C LEU A 279 0.56 13.86 10.52
N LYS A 280 0.15 14.67 11.50
CA LYS A 280 -0.07 16.10 11.30
C LYS A 280 1.22 16.79 10.84
N ALA A 281 2.32 16.56 11.54
CA ALA A 281 3.61 17.11 11.19
C ALA A 281 4.11 16.62 9.81
N THR A 282 3.81 15.36 9.45
CA THR A 282 4.05 14.81 8.11
C THR A 282 3.26 15.58 7.06
N ALA A 283 1.96 15.79 7.27
CA ALA A 283 1.10 16.54 6.35
C ALA A 283 1.54 18.01 6.21
N GLU A 284 1.87 18.69 7.31
CA GLU A 284 2.34 20.07 7.29
C GLU A 284 3.66 20.21 6.52
N ARG A 285 4.60 19.26 6.71
CA ARG A 285 5.87 19.25 5.97
C ARG A 285 5.67 18.95 4.49
N ALA A 286 4.87 17.92 4.15
CA ALA A 286 4.57 17.60 2.76
C ALA A 286 3.90 18.79 2.04
N MET A 287 2.98 19.48 2.72
CA MET A 287 2.33 20.68 2.20
C MET A 287 3.32 21.83 1.94
N LYS A 288 4.30 22.04 2.82
CA LYS A 288 5.34 23.06 2.64
C LYS A 288 6.10 22.88 1.34
N PHE A 289 6.32 21.63 0.92
CA PHE A 289 6.96 21.28 -0.34
C PHE A 289 5.96 21.03 -1.47
N LYS A 290 4.70 21.44 -1.29
CA LYS A 290 3.61 21.27 -2.27
C LYS A 290 3.44 19.82 -2.73
N ALA A 291 3.76 18.86 -1.86
CA ALA A 291 3.62 17.44 -2.17
C ALA A 291 2.15 17.02 -2.11
N THR A 292 1.75 16.16 -3.02
CA THR A 292 0.44 15.48 -2.98
C THR A 292 0.57 14.25 -2.10
N VAL A 293 -0.41 14.00 -1.23
CA VAL A 293 -0.44 12.80 -0.38
C VAL A 293 -1.64 11.95 -0.76
N ASP A 294 -1.36 10.70 -1.10
CA ASP A 294 -2.33 9.67 -1.42
C ASP A 294 -2.40 8.69 -0.27
N VAL A 295 -3.58 8.48 0.32
CA VAL A 295 -3.79 7.61 1.48
C VAL A 295 -4.87 6.59 1.17
N ARG A 296 -4.52 5.30 1.28
CA ARG A 296 -5.41 4.17 1.18
C ARG A 296 -5.56 3.54 2.56
N LEU A 297 -6.76 3.51 3.04
CA LEU A 297 -7.21 2.85 4.27
C LEU A 297 -7.96 1.56 3.92
N PRO A 298 -8.30 0.67 4.85
CA PRO A 298 -8.86 -0.65 4.51
C PRO A 298 -10.01 -0.66 3.51
N VAL A 299 -10.90 0.34 3.54
CA VAL A 299 -12.05 0.45 2.62
C VAL A 299 -12.20 1.85 2.01
N SER A 300 -11.26 2.76 2.26
CA SER A 300 -11.32 4.14 1.80
C SER A 300 -10.04 4.55 1.08
N HIS A 301 -10.16 5.33 0.02
CA HIS A 301 -9.02 5.87 -0.73
C HIS A 301 -9.18 7.39 -0.90
N ILE A 302 -8.18 8.15 -0.48
CA ILE A 302 -8.23 9.60 -0.41
C ILE A 302 -6.96 10.19 -0.97
N ARG A 303 -7.10 11.21 -1.82
CA ARG A 303 -5.98 12.01 -2.31
C ARG A 303 -6.07 13.44 -1.80
N LEU A 304 -5.02 13.90 -1.16
CA LEU A 304 -4.87 15.25 -0.62
C LEU A 304 -3.97 16.07 -1.53
N VAL A 305 -4.50 17.17 -2.04
CA VAL A 305 -3.78 18.07 -2.92
C VAL A 305 -3.48 19.38 -2.15
N PRO A 306 -2.25 19.89 -2.17
CA PRO A 306 -1.92 21.13 -1.50
C PRO A 306 -2.64 22.31 -2.11
N SER A 307 -3.25 23.16 -1.28
CA SER A 307 -3.87 24.43 -1.66
C SER A 307 -3.29 25.59 -0.84
N ARG A 308 -3.77 26.82 -1.12
CA ARG A 308 -3.38 28.02 -0.34
C ARG A 308 -3.86 27.97 1.13
N PHE A 309 -4.88 27.16 1.40
CA PHE A 309 -5.55 27.07 2.71
C PHE A 309 -5.25 25.75 3.44
N GLY A 310 -4.31 24.96 2.96
CA GLY A 310 -3.99 23.65 3.48
C GLY A 310 -4.28 22.54 2.47
N TYR A 311 -4.36 21.29 2.93
CA TYR A 311 -4.78 20.20 2.05
C TYR A 311 -6.27 20.27 1.75
N GLU A 312 -6.60 20.04 0.48
CA GLU A 312 -7.96 19.83 0.00
C GLU A 312 -8.11 18.39 -0.49
N LEU A 313 -9.32 17.86 -0.34
CA LEU A 313 -9.65 16.56 -0.93
C LEU A 313 -9.65 16.70 -2.46
N GLY A 314 -8.83 15.91 -3.12
CA GLY A 314 -8.84 15.83 -4.58
C GLY A 314 -10.18 15.26 -5.05
N ARG A 315 -10.97 16.04 -5.77
CA ARG A 315 -12.34 15.70 -6.21
C ARG A 315 -12.46 14.37 -6.97
N ALA A 316 -11.37 13.87 -7.53
CA ALA A 316 -11.37 12.65 -8.34
C ALA A 316 -11.11 11.35 -7.57
N THR A 317 -10.79 11.42 -6.27
CA THR A 317 -10.21 10.28 -5.54
C THR A 317 -10.72 10.16 -4.11
N VAL A 318 -11.99 10.47 -3.87
CA VAL A 318 -12.64 10.16 -2.57
C VAL A 318 -13.54 8.95 -2.78
N HIS A 319 -13.18 7.83 -2.17
CA HIS A 319 -13.96 6.61 -2.19
C HIS A 319 -14.07 6.07 -0.77
N ASP A 320 -15.29 6.04 -0.24
CA ASP A 320 -15.60 5.50 1.08
C ASP A 320 -15.95 4.00 1.03
N THR A 321 -15.98 3.40 -0.16
CA THR A 321 -16.33 2.00 -0.40
C THR A 321 -15.37 1.37 -1.41
N ALA A 322 -14.08 1.39 -1.10
CA ALA A 322 -13.08 0.68 -1.91
C ALA A 322 -13.05 -0.82 -1.52
N PRO A 323 -12.68 -1.73 -2.43
CA PRO A 323 -12.44 -3.13 -2.09
C PRO A 323 -11.43 -3.26 -0.95
N LEU A 324 -11.59 -4.24 -0.07
CA LEU A 324 -10.74 -4.37 1.10
C LEU A 324 -9.27 -4.59 0.73
N ILE A 325 -8.40 -3.77 1.31
CA ILE A 325 -6.95 -4.00 1.42
C ILE A 325 -6.57 -3.66 2.85
N TRP A 326 -5.98 -4.58 3.58
CA TRP A 326 -5.62 -4.32 4.97
C TRP A 326 -4.52 -3.28 5.09
N GLY A 327 -4.59 -2.52 6.18
CA GLY A 327 -3.57 -1.59 6.57
C GLY A 327 -3.73 -0.17 6.03
N THR A 328 -2.64 0.56 6.08
CA THR A 328 -2.54 1.94 5.60
C THR A 328 -1.45 2.02 4.56
N HIS A 329 -1.79 2.54 3.38
CA HIS A 329 -0.83 2.71 2.29
C HIS A 329 -0.76 4.19 1.95
N ILE A 330 0.41 4.79 2.10
CA ILE A 330 0.63 6.21 1.87
C ILE A 330 1.64 6.37 0.73
N ALA A 331 1.29 7.19 -0.26
CA ALA A 331 2.23 7.65 -1.26
C ALA A 331 2.32 9.17 -1.23
N ILE A 332 3.54 9.70 -1.35
CA ILE A 332 3.81 11.14 -1.35
C ILE A 332 4.53 11.48 -2.64
N ASP A 333 3.94 12.40 -3.41
CA ASP A 333 4.46 12.89 -4.67
C ASP A 333 5.06 14.28 -4.49
N PHE A 334 6.37 14.39 -4.63
CA PHE A 334 7.10 15.63 -4.72
C PHE A 334 7.26 16.02 -6.17
N ARG A 335 6.63 17.11 -6.58
CA ARG A 335 6.71 17.60 -7.95
C ARG A 335 7.80 18.65 -8.08
N ILE A 336 8.68 18.46 -9.03
CA ILE A 336 9.77 19.37 -9.37
C ILE A 336 9.49 19.92 -10.75
N ASP A 337 9.13 21.21 -10.82
CA ASP A 337 9.01 21.90 -12.09
C ASP A 337 10.41 22.26 -12.57
N GLN A 338 10.79 21.79 -13.78
CA GLN A 338 12.06 22.21 -14.37
C GLN A 338 11.99 23.68 -14.77
N PRO A 339 13.04 24.46 -14.52
CA PRO A 339 13.08 25.84 -15.01
C PRO A 339 12.93 25.85 -16.53
N THR A 340 12.09 26.74 -17.01
CA THR A 340 11.86 26.97 -18.44
C THR A 340 13.06 27.60 -19.12
#